data_1ac2cdd8edebe397929d822038637741
#
_entry.id   1ac2cdd8edebe397929d822038637741
#
_cell.length_a   1.000
_cell.length_b   1.000
_cell.length_c   1.000
_cell.angle_alpha   90.00
_cell.angle_beta   90.00
_cell.angle_gamma   90.00
#
_symmetry.space_group_name_H-M   'P 1'
#
loop_
_entity.id
_entity.type
_entity.pdbx_description
1 polymer ?
#
loop_
_entity_poly.entity_id
_entity_poly.type
_entity_poly.pdbx_seq_one_letter_code
_entity_poly.pdbx_strand_id
1 'polypeptide(L)' 'VSKVKVKHDRDRLAELLRQLRVEAKLRQVDMAAKLDEPQSYVSRYESAEQRLDLIELRRICKVLDITLAELVERFERGT' A
#
# COMPACT_ATOMS: atom_id res chain seq x y z
N VAL A 1 5.08 22.53 1.45
CA VAL A 1 5.62 21.19 1.75
C VAL A 1 6.82 20.94 0.86
N SER A 2 7.93 20.54 1.43
CA SER A 2 9.14 20.28 0.67
C SER A 2 9.01 18.98 -0.13
N LYS A 3 9.78 18.86 -1.22
CA LYS A 3 9.83 17.63 -2.02
C LYS A 3 10.32 16.44 -1.20
N VAL A 4 11.25 16.69 -0.29
CA VAL A 4 11.81 15.64 0.59
C VAL A 4 10.72 15.06 1.48
N LYS A 5 9.88 15.91 2.06
CA LYS A 5 8.79 15.47 2.93
C LYS A 5 7.74 14.66 2.15
N VAL A 6 7.38 15.08 0.94
CA VAL A 6 6.43 14.35 0.10
C VAL A 6 6.98 12.98 -0.28
N LYS A 7 8.25 12.90 -0.66
CA LYS A 7 8.91 11.62 -0.97
C LYS A 7 8.92 10.71 0.25
N HIS A 8 9.21 11.26 1.43
CA HIS A 8 9.24 10.50 2.66
C HIS A 8 7.86 9.90 2.97
N ASP A 9 6.80 10.67 2.78
CA ASP A 9 5.43 10.19 3.01
C ASP A 9 5.05 9.07 2.04
N ARG A 10 5.50 9.14 0.79
CA ARG A 10 5.26 8.07 -0.19
C ARG A 10 5.97 6.79 0.21
N ASP A 11 7.21 6.91 0.68
CA ASP A 11 7.99 5.76 1.15
C ASP A 11 7.31 5.13 2.36
N ARG A 12 6.79 5.96 3.27
CA ARG A 12 6.07 5.49 4.45
C ARG A 12 4.80 4.73 4.07
N LEU A 13 4.05 5.25 3.11
CA LEU A 13 2.83 4.58 2.64
C LEU A 13 3.17 3.23 1.99
N ALA A 14 4.18 3.22 1.13
CA ALA A 14 4.62 2.00 0.47
C ALA A 14 5.02 0.93 1.50
N GLU A 15 5.78 1.31 2.51
CA GLU A 15 6.20 0.39 3.56
C GLU A 15 5.03 -0.08 4.41
N LEU A 16 4.08 0.80 4.71
CA LEU A 16 2.88 0.42 5.45
C LEU A 16 2.06 -0.62 4.69
N LEU A 17 1.89 -0.44 3.38
CA LEU A 17 1.17 -1.39 2.55
C LEU A 17 1.87 -2.75 2.53
N ARG A 18 3.20 -2.73 2.45
CA ARG A 18 3.99 -3.95 2.52
C ARG A 18 3.79 -4.67 3.85
N GLN A 19 3.88 -3.94 4.95
CA GLN A 19 3.69 -4.49 6.29
C GLN A 19 2.32 -5.14 6.45
N LEU A 20 1.29 -4.46 5.97
CA LEU A 20 -0.08 -4.98 6.03
C LEU A 20 -0.22 -6.27 5.23
N ARG A 21 0.43 -6.33 4.06
CA ARG A 21 0.44 -7.55 3.26
C ARG A 21 1.11 -8.71 4.01
N VAL A 22 2.27 -8.44 4.60
CA VAL A 22 3.01 -9.46 5.37
C VAL A 22 2.20 -9.92 6.58
N GLU A 23 1.55 -9.00 7.28
CA GLU A 23 0.67 -9.33 8.41
C GLU A 23 -0.50 -10.22 7.97
N ALA A 24 -1.00 -10.01 6.75
CA ALA A 24 -2.07 -10.81 6.18
C ALA A 24 -1.56 -12.16 5.65
N LYS A 25 -0.26 -12.43 5.76
CA LYS A 25 0.39 -13.67 5.32
C LYS A 25 0.25 -13.91 3.83
N LEU A 26 0.29 -12.82 3.06
CA LEU A 26 0.24 -12.87 1.60
C LEU A 26 1.61 -12.53 1.03
N ARG A 27 2.04 -13.32 0.03
CA ARG A 27 3.21 -12.95 -0.78
C ARG A 27 2.76 -11.90 -1.80
N GLN A 28 3.71 -11.24 -2.45
CA GLN A 28 3.36 -10.28 -3.52
C GLN A 28 2.55 -10.94 -4.62
N VAL A 29 2.91 -12.17 -5.00
CA VAL A 29 2.19 -12.89 -6.05
C VAL A 29 0.75 -13.21 -5.62
N ASP A 30 0.53 -13.53 -4.37
CA ASP A 30 -0.81 -13.80 -3.85
C ASP A 30 -1.66 -12.54 -3.84
N MET A 31 -1.07 -11.43 -3.41
CA MET A 31 -1.74 -10.13 -3.40
C MET A 31 -2.13 -9.70 -4.80
N ALA A 32 -1.20 -9.85 -5.75
CA ALA A 32 -1.42 -9.51 -7.14
C ALA A 32 -2.58 -10.33 -7.75
N ALA A 33 -2.61 -11.63 -7.46
CA ALA A 33 -3.69 -12.49 -7.93
C ALA A 33 -5.06 -12.02 -7.40
N LYS A 34 -5.13 -11.65 -6.14
CA LYS A 34 -6.36 -11.15 -5.52
C LYS A 34 -6.80 -9.80 -6.10
N LEU A 35 -5.83 -8.99 -6.54
CA LEU A 35 -6.11 -7.70 -7.18
C LEU A 35 -6.38 -7.83 -8.68
N ASP A 36 -6.19 -9.01 -9.24
CA ASP A 36 -6.27 -9.24 -10.69
C ASP A 36 -5.26 -8.35 -11.44
N GLU A 37 -4.04 -8.29 -10.91
CA GLU A 37 -2.95 -7.48 -11.44
C GLU A 37 -1.68 -8.33 -11.53
N PRO A 38 -0.70 -7.96 -12.37
CA PRO A 38 0.59 -8.65 -12.37
C PRO A 38 1.36 -8.37 -11.09
N GLN A 39 2.26 -9.27 -10.73
CA GLN A 39 3.09 -9.10 -9.55
C GLN A 39 3.86 -7.77 -9.56
N SER A 40 4.30 -7.33 -10.73
CA SER A 40 5.02 -6.06 -10.88
C SER A 40 4.22 -4.86 -10.37
N TYR A 41 2.90 -4.92 -10.42
CA TYR A 41 2.05 -3.86 -9.88
C TYR A 41 2.25 -3.73 -8.37
N VAL A 42 2.21 -4.85 -7.65
CA VAL A 42 2.43 -4.87 -6.20
C VAL A 42 3.86 -4.45 -5.86
N SER A 43 4.82 -5.00 -6.58
CA SER A 43 6.24 -4.65 -6.39
C SER A 43 6.46 -3.15 -6.53
N ARG A 44 5.85 -2.52 -7.54
CA ARG A 44 6.03 -1.10 -7.81
C ARG A 44 5.39 -0.22 -6.73
N TYR A 45 4.18 -0.53 -6.27
CA TYR A 45 3.60 0.33 -5.24
C TYR A 45 4.28 0.11 -3.89
N GLU A 46 4.82 -1.07 -3.63
CA GLU A 46 5.56 -1.32 -2.38
C GLU A 46 6.96 -0.73 -2.38
N SER A 47 7.48 -0.37 -3.54
CA SER A 47 8.78 0.31 -3.67
C SER A 47 8.63 1.82 -3.89
N ALA A 48 7.42 2.33 -3.83
CA ALA A 48 7.09 3.73 -4.06
C ALA A 48 7.34 4.22 -5.50
N GLU A 49 7.50 3.30 -6.45
CA GLU A 49 7.65 3.64 -7.86
C GLU A 49 6.31 3.96 -8.53
N GLN A 50 5.22 3.37 -7.99
CA GLN A 50 3.88 3.52 -8.55
C GLN A 50 3.04 4.34 -7.59
N ARG A 51 2.45 5.41 -8.10
CA ARG A 51 1.46 6.18 -7.32
C ARG A 51 0.13 5.46 -7.37
N LEU A 52 -0.57 5.51 -6.25
CA LEU A 52 -1.90 4.90 -6.13
C LEU A 52 -2.93 6.01 -5.90
N ASP A 53 -4.02 5.95 -6.62
CA ASP A 53 -5.13 6.84 -6.33
C ASP A 53 -6.00 6.25 -5.22
N LEU A 54 -7.00 6.99 -4.80
CA LEU A 54 -7.87 6.60 -3.70
C LEU A 54 -8.62 5.30 -4.01
N ILE A 55 -9.06 5.12 -5.26
CA ILE A 55 -9.81 3.94 -5.66
C ILE A 55 -8.92 2.69 -5.62
N GLU A 56 -7.67 2.83 -6.08
CA GLU A 56 -6.71 1.73 -6.02
C GLU A 56 -6.39 1.36 -4.58
N LEU A 57 -6.21 2.36 -3.71
CA LEU A 57 -5.98 2.12 -2.28
C LEU A 57 -7.15 1.40 -1.64
N ARG A 58 -8.38 1.76 -2.01
CA ARG A 58 -9.57 1.10 -1.47
C ARG A 58 -9.62 -0.37 -1.88
N ARG A 59 -9.27 -0.69 -3.13
CA ARG A 59 -9.19 -2.07 -3.61
C ARG A 59 -8.18 -2.88 -2.81
N ILE A 60 -7.00 -2.29 -2.60
CA ILE A 60 -5.93 -2.94 -1.82
C ILE A 60 -6.42 -3.21 -0.39
N CYS A 61 -7.05 -2.23 0.23
CA CYS A 61 -7.58 -2.39 1.59
C CYS A 61 -8.61 -3.52 1.67
N LYS A 62 -9.46 -3.65 0.66
CA LYS A 62 -10.45 -4.74 0.64
C LYS A 62 -9.79 -6.11 0.63
N VAL A 63 -8.73 -6.26 -0.14
CA VAL A 63 -7.97 -7.52 -0.17
C VAL A 63 -7.34 -7.79 1.19
N LEU A 64 -6.86 -6.75 1.85
CA LEU A 64 -6.21 -6.86 3.16
C LEU A 64 -7.21 -6.96 4.31
N ASP A 65 -8.50 -6.88 4.01
CA ASP A 65 -9.58 -6.95 5.00
C ASP A 65 -9.49 -5.84 6.05
N ILE A 66 -9.16 -4.63 5.59
CA ILE A 66 -9.20 -3.43 6.41
C ILE A 66 -9.99 -2.36 5.67
N THR A 67 -10.45 -1.35 6.40
CA THR A 67 -11.12 -0.21 5.78
C THR A 67 -10.08 0.81 5.32
N LEU A 68 -10.47 1.63 4.35
CA LEU A 68 -9.62 2.75 3.93
C LEU A 68 -9.38 3.71 5.10
N ALA A 69 -10.38 3.91 5.96
CA ALA A 69 -10.24 4.74 7.15
C ALA A 69 -9.17 4.20 8.10
N GLU A 70 -9.12 2.87 8.27
CA GLU A 70 -8.08 2.24 9.10
C GLU A 70 -6.68 2.45 8.50
N LEU A 71 -6.55 2.36 7.20
CA LEU A 71 -5.27 2.61 6.53
C LEU A 71 -4.82 4.05 6.79
N VAL A 72 -5.73 5.01 6.60
CA VAL A 72 -5.43 6.43 6.81
C VAL A 72 -5.03 6.68 8.27
N GLU A 73 -5.76 6.08 9.21
CA GLU A 73 -5.45 6.23 10.63
C GLU A 73 -4.06 5.72 10.95
N ARG A 74 -3.69 4.55 10.45
CA ARG A 74 -2.34 4.00 10.66
C ARG A 74 -1.28 4.91 10.05
N PHE A 75 -1.54 5.40 8.84
CA PHE A 75 -0.61 6.29 8.17
C PHE A 75 -0.41 7.59 8.96
N GLU A 76 -1.50 8.17 9.45
CA GLU A 76 -1.46 9.41 10.23
C GLU A 76 -0.73 9.25 11.56
N ARG A 77 -0.76 8.07 12.16
CA ARG A 77 0.00 7.79 13.39
C ARG A 77 1.50 7.80 13.17
N GLY A 78 1.96 7.73 11.93
CA GLY A 78 3.38 7.75 11.62
C GLY A 78 4.11 6.45 11.93
N THR A 79 3.40 5.39 12.02
CA THR A 79 4.00 4.07 12.27
C THR A 79 4.60 3.48 11.02
#